data_234e7e49a91086fe8b03dd2f0455377a
#
_entry.id   234e7e49a91086fe8b03dd2f0455377a
#
_cell.length_a   1.000
_cell.length_b   1.000
_cell.length_c   1.000
_cell.angle_alpha   90.00
_cell.angle_beta   90.00
_cell.angle_gamma   90.00
#
_symmetry.space_group_name_H-M   'P 1'
#
loop_
_entity.id
_entity.type
_entity.pdbx_description
1 polymer ?
#
loop_
_entity_poly.entity_id
_entity_poly.type
_entity_poly.pdbx_seq_one_letter_code
_entity_poly.pdbx_strand_id
1 'polypeptide(L)'
;MITVRSLTIVIFCSVLLTSLTHAQDLSRYRDFQFGMNLPTVAKQADVKQSDARAVHQRPAIIEELEWRPQSFLRTSPQAQGDPLKDVLFSFYNGELFRMVVNYDPDKTQGLTNDDMVSAISATYGTASRPVAKTISFSSAQGYSETEKVMARWEDSQYSFNLFRSSYQPKFGMVVFSKRLDALARLAVVEAIRRDEQEAPQREVERQKKEDQETHATEEKARLANKANFHP
;
A
#
# COMPACT_ATOMS: atom_id res chain seq x y z
N MET A 1 51.94 -65.56 27.06
CA MET A 1 52.06 -64.50 26.05
C MET A 1 50.66 -64.13 25.64
N ILE A 2 50.12 -63.03 26.19
CA ILE A 2 48.79 -62.57 25.94
C ILE A 2 48.96 -61.25 25.20
N THR A 3 48.58 -61.19 23.91
CA THR A 3 48.61 -59.97 23.06
C THR A 3 47.33 -59.22 23.23
N VAL A 4 47.41 -57.98 23.78
CA VAL A 4 46.32 -57.03 23.91
C VAL A 4 46.16 -56.34 22.57
N ARG A 5 45.00 -56.49 21.90
CA ARG A 5 44.61 -55.71 20.72
C ARG A 5 43.91 -54.44 21.18
N SER A 6 44.53 -53.30 20.94
CA SER A 6 43.94 -51.97 21.15
C SER A 6 42.89 -51.71 20.11
N LEU A 7 41.64 -51.55 20.52
CA LEU A 7 40.50 -51.16 19.70
C LEU A 7 40.40 -49.62 19.72
N THR A 8 40.84 -48.98 18.65
CA THR A 8 40.72 -47.52 18.49
C THR A 8 39.32 -47.17 17.99
N ILE A 9 38.46 -46.64 18.87
CA ILE A 9 37.14 -46.12 18.52
C ILE A 9 37.33 -44.72 17.97
N VAL A 10 37.14 -44.52 16.65
CA VAL A 10 37.06 -43.21 16.00
C VAL A 10 35.64 -42.70 16.14
N ILE A 11 35.42 -41.75 17.07
CA ILE A 11 34.16 -41.02 17.19
C ILE A 11 34.13 -39.95 16.10
N PHE A 12 33.36 -40.21 15.03
CA PHE A 12 33.06 -39.24 13.97
C PHE A 12 32.02 -38.26 14.50
N CYS A 13 32.45 -37.12 15.02
CA CYS A 13 31.58 -36.06 15.51
C CYS A 13 31.06 -35.34 14.28
N SER A 14 29.87 -35.73 13.76
CA SER A 14 29.16 -35.03 12.70
C SER A 14 28.61 -33.73 13.27
N VAL A 15 29.33 -32.64 13.09
CA VAL A 15 28.82 -31.27 13.32
C VAL A 15 27.75 -31.00 12.30
N LEU A 16 26.49 -31.22 12.66
CA LEU A 16 25.33 -30.72 11.93
C LEU A 16 25.37 -29.18 12.00
N LEU A 17 25.95 -28.55 10.99
CA LEU A 17 25.74 -27.12 10.73
C LEU A 17 24.26 -26.92 10.39
N THR A 18 23.44 -26.71 11.41
CA THR A 18 22.11 -26.14 11.23
C THR A 18 22.30 -24.72 10.76
N SER A 19 22.22 -24.51 9.44
CA SER A 19 22.05 -23.18 8.86
C SER A 19 20.79 -22.61 9.48
N LEU A 20 20.93 -21.65 10.40
CA LEU A 20 19.83 -20.80 10.85
C LEU A 20 19.35 -20.03 9.65
N THR A 21 18.43 -20.61 8.87
CA THR A 21 17.64 -19.88 7.93
C THR A 21 16.84 -18.88 8.77
N HIS A 22 17.29 -17.65 8.83
CA HIS A 22 16.47 -16.57 9.35
C HIS A 22 15.17 -16.61 8.55
N ALA A 23 14.10 -17.02 9.21
CA ALA A 23 12.78 -16.98 8.61
C ALA A 23 12.55 -15.51 8.17
N GLN A 24 12.33 -15.35 6.89
CA GLN A 24 12.10 -14.06 6.27
C GLN A 24 10.84 -13.45 6.90
N ASP A 25 11.00 -12.35 7.66
CA ASP A 25 9.85 -11.67 8.27
C ASP A 25 9.24 -10.70 7.28
N LEU A 26 8.23 -11.15 6.55
CA LEU A 26 7.44 -10.35 5.62
C LEU A 26 6.19 -9.75 6.27
N SER A 27 6.01 -9.90 7.59
CA SER A 27 4.86 -9.33 8.30
C SER A 27 4.91 -7.81 8.40
N ARG A 28 6.05 -7.19 8.06
CA ARG A 28 6.27 -5.74 8.17
C ARG A 28 7.18 -5.22 7.07
N TYR A 29 6.97 -3.96 6.72
CA TYR A 29 7.90 -3.19 5.92
C TYR A 29 8.47 -2.05 6.79
N ARG A 30 9.78 -2.08 7.05
CA ARG A 30 10.45 -1.24 8.06
C ARG A 30 9.75 -1.40 9.42
N ASP A 31 9.29 -0.28 9.99
CA ASP A 31 8.62 -0.24 11.28
C ASP A 31 7.10 -0.48 11.19
N PHE A 32 6.52 -0.54 9.98
CA PHE A 32 5.08 -0.70 9.75
C PHE A 32 4.71 -2.16 9.59
N GLN A 33 3.94 -2.69 10.54
CA GLN A 33 3.46 -4.07 10.55
C GLN A 33 2.05 -4.15 9.95
N PHE A 34 1.79 -5.17 9.14
CA PHE A 34 0.44 -5.46 8.65
C PHE A 34 -0.51 -5.76 9.82
N GLY A 35 -1.76 -5.26 9.70
CA GLY A 35 -2.74 -5.33 10.78
C GLY A 35 -2.70 -4.15 11.76
N MET A 36 -1.68 -3.28 11.71
CA MET A 36 -1.70 -2.03 12.50
C MET A 36 -2.93 -1.20 12.14
N ASN A 37 -3.52 -0.54 13.15
CA ASN A 37 -4.62 0.38 12.91
C ASN A 37 -4.13 1.76 12.41
N LEU A 38 -5.02 2.46 11.72
CA LEU A 38 -4.74 3.77 11.12
C LEU A 38 -4.18 4.79 12.13
N PRO A 39 -4.70 4.98 13.38
CA PRO A 39 -4.11 5.89 14.34
C PRO A 39 -2.66 5.56 14.71
N THR A 40 -2.33 4.27 14.82
CA THR A 40 -0.97 3.82 15.15
C THR A 40 -0.01 4.11 14.00
N VAL A 41 -0.41 3.81 12.76
CA VAL A 41 0.39 4.11 11.56
C VAL A 41 0.58 5.61 11.41
N ALA A 42 -0.47 6.41 11.56
CA ALA A 42 -0.41 7.88 11.47
C ALA A 42 0.56 8.47 12.50
N LYS A 43 0.48 8.01 13.76
CA LYS A 43 1.41 8.42 14.81
C LYS A 43 2.85 8.06 14.50
N GLN A 44 3.10 6.85 14.01
CA GLN A 44 4.44 6.35 13.69
C GLN A 44 5.05 7.06 12.46
N ALA A 45 4.22 7.38 11.48
CA ALA A 45 4.60 8.15 10.30
C ALA A 45 4.72 9.67 10.58
N ASP A 46 4.31 10.12 11.78
CA ASP A 46 4.24 11.55 12.16
C ASP A 46 3.40 12.37 11.16
N VAL A 47 2.21 11.83 10.82
CA VAL A 47 1.19 12.47 10.01
C VAL A 47 -0.13 12.51 10.76
N LYS A 48 -1.04 13.38 10.36
CA LYS A 48 -2.35 13.46 11.02
C LYS A 48 -3.25 12.33 10.54
N GLN A 49 -3.98 11.69 11.46
CA GLN A 49 -4.99 10.71 11.10
C GLN A 49 -6.08 11.31 10.18
N SER A 50 -6.40 12.60 10.36
CA SER A 50 -7.35 13.33 9.51
C SER A 50 -6.92 13.47 8.04
N ASP A 51 -5.65 13.22 7.73
CA ASP A 51 -5.13 13.27 6.36
C ASP A 51 -5.46 11.97 5.59
N ALA A 52 -5.99 10.96 6.29
CA ALA A 52 -6.49 9.75 5.67
C ALA A 52 -7.74 10.04 4.81
N ARG A 53 -7.74 9.49 3.60
CA ARG A 53 -8.85 9.61 2.65
C ARG A 53 -9.66 8.32 2.61
N ALA A 54 -10.97 8.43 2.82
CA ALA A 54 -11.88 7.31 2.57
C ALA A 54 -12.04 7.12 1.06
N VAL A 55 -11.70 5.94 0.56
CA VAL A 55 -11.87 5.53 -0.84
C VAL A 55 -13.24 4.90 -1.03
N HIS A 56 -13.62 3.99 -0.12
CA HIS A 56 -14.92 3.35 -0.05
C HIS A 56 -15.38 3.30 1.40
N GLN A 57 -16.69 3.45 1.61
CA GLN A 57 -17.29 3.39 2.95
C GLN A 57 -18.17 2.15 3.13
N ARG A 58 -18.47 1.43 2.04
CA ARG A 58 -19.30 0.21 2.03
C ARG A 58 -18.97 -0.66 0.80
N PRO A 59 -19.07 -1.98 0.88
CA PRO A 59 -19.52 -2.79 2.05
C PRO A 59 -18.48 -2.85 3.16
N ALA A 60 -17.26 -2.38 2.92
CA ALA A 60 -16.16 -2.24 3.88
C ALA A 60 -15.57 -0.84 3.79
N ILE A 61 -14.97 -0.39 4.87
CA ILE A 61 -14.26 0.89 4.89
C ILE A 61 -12.86 0.64 4.29
N ILE A 62 -12.57 1.31 3.18
CA ILE A 62 -11.23 1.36 2.58
C ILE A 62 -10.72 2.80 2.73
N GLU A 63 -9.59 2.95 3.41
CA GLU A 63 -8.95 4.24 3.65
C GLU A 63 -7.52 4.21 3.15
N GLU A 64 -7.02 5.37 2.76
CA GLU A 64 -5.64 5.55 2.33
C GLU A 64 -5.01 6.72 3.06
N LEU A 65 -3.75 6.55 3.47
CA LEU A 65 -2.94 7.58 4.13
C LEU A 65 -1.59 7.68 3.43
N GLU A 66 -1.23 8.88 2.97
CA GLU A 66 0.06 9.14 2.35
C GLU A 66 1.08 9.60 3.38
N TRP A 67 2.30 9.06 3.28
CA TRP A 67 3.46 9.45 4.07
C TRP A 67 4.63 9.82 3.19
N ARG A 68 5.22 10.99 3.45
CA ARG A 68 6.44 11.48 2.78
C ARG A 68 7.54 11.72 3.81
N PRO A 69 8.49 10.76 3.96
CA PRO A 69 9.52 10.85 5.00
C PRO A 69 10.50 12.02 4.80
N GLN A 70 10.67 12.48 3.55
CA GLN A 70 11.58 13.58 3.20
C GLN A 70 10.84 14.92 3.10
N SER A 71 10.09 15.32 4.13
CA SER A 71 9.60 16.69 4.19
C SER A 71 10.79 17.64 4.38
N PHE A 72 10.85 18.72 3.58
CA PHE A 72 11.90 19.77 3.62
C PHE A 72 12.12 20.39 5.02
N LEU A 73 11.24 20.12 5.96
CA LEU A 73 11.31 20.60 7.35
C LEU A 73 12.07 19.65 8.29
N ARG A 74 12.48 18.48 7.85
CA ARG A 74 13.26 17.54 8.68
C ARG A 74 14.75 17.72 8.45
N THR A 75 15.39 18.41 9.37
CA THR A 75 16.85 18.68 9.36
C THR A 75 17.69 17.52 9.89
N SER A 76 17.12 16.32 10.09
CA SER A 76 17.92 15.19 10.60
C SER A 76 18.77 14.58 9.49
N PRO A 77 20.06 14.25 9.77
CA PRO A 77 20.95 13.62 8.79
C PRO A 77 20.42 12.28 8.25
N GLN A 78 19.64 11.55 9.05
CA GLN A 78 19.01 10.28 8.64
C GLN A 78 17.92 10.47 7.59
N ALA A 79 17.17 11.59 7.64
CA ALA A 79 16.16 11.90 6.63
C ALA A 79 16.77 12.23 5.26
N GLN A 80 18.01 12.75 5.22
CA GLN A 80 18.72 13.09 3.97
C GLN A 80 19.20 11.84 3.21
N GLY A 81 19.43 10.72 3.91
CA GLY A 81 19.89 9.45 3.35
C GLY A 81 18.78 8.49 2.96
N ASP A 82 17.53 8.75 3.33
CA ASP A 82 16.41 7.83 3.09
C ASP A 82 16.09 7.76 1.59
N PRO A 83 16.10 6.56 0.98
CA PRO A 83 15.75 6.38 -0.43
C PRO A 83 14.24 6.44 -0.69
N LEU A 84 13.38 6.59 0.33
CA LEU A 84 11.93 6.69 0.14
C LEU A 84 11.52 8.09 -0.30
N LYS A 85 10.70 8.13 -1.34
CA LYS A 85 9.99 9.34 -1.75
C LYS A 85 8.68 9.48 -1.00
N ASP A 86 7.84 8.47 -1.12
CA ASP A 86 6.52 8.41 -0.47
C ASP A 86 6.09 6.96 -0.24
N VAL A 87 5.17 6.78 0.69
CA VAL A 87 4.48 5.52 0.95
C VAL A 87 2.98 5.79 1.07
N LEU A 88 2.18 5.06 0.30
CA LEU A 88 0.73 5.04 0.43
C LEU A 88 0.31 3.83 1.24
N PHE A 89 -0.20 4.05 2.43
CA PHE A 89 -0.79 3.02 3.29
C PHE A 89 -2.25 2.83 2.92
N SER A 90 -2.71 1.59 2.77
CA SER A 90 -4.10 1.25 2.53
C SER A 90 -4.64 0.38 3.66
N PHE A 91 -5.82 0.74 4.17
CA PHE A 91 -6.49 0.09 5.31
C PHE A 91 -7.80 -0.54 4.87
N TYR A 92 -8.07 -1.74 5.37
CA TYR A 92 -9.33 -2.45 5.24
C TYR A 92 -9.99 -2.54 6.61
N ASN A 93 -11.14 -1.89 6.81
CA ASN A 93 -11.80 -1.77 8.11
C ASN A 93 -10.85 -1.33 9.23
N GLY A 94 -9.98 -0.37 8.92
CA GLY A 94 -9.00 0.19 9.86
C GLY A 94 -7.72 -0.61 10.03
N GLU A 95 -7.54 -1.79 9.41
CA GLU A 95 -6.33 -2.60 9.47
C GLU A 95 -5.44 -2.39 8.24
N LEU A 96 -4.15 -2.08 8.47
CA LEU A 96 -3.15 -1.91 7.41
C LEU A 96 -2.98 -3.21 6.64
N PHE A 97 -3.30 -3.19 5.35
CA PHE A 97 -3.19 -4.39 4.51
C PHE A 97 -2.24 -4.25 3.34
N ARG A 98 -1.96 -3.02 2.90
CA ARG A 98 -1.10 -2.75 1.75
C ARG A 98 -0.30 -1.48 1.96
N MET A 99 0.93 -1.48 1.43
CA MET A 99 1.77 -0.31 1.29
C MET A 99 2.29 -0.25 -0.14
N VAL A 100 2.12 0.90 -0.78
CA VAL A 100 2.76 1.21 -2.07
C VAL A 100 3.91 2.15 -1.77
N VAL A 101 5.12 1.67 -1.99
CA VAL A 101 6.37 2.34 -1.69
C VAL A 101 6.95 2.90 -2.97
N ASN A 102 7.18 4.19 -3.05
CA ASN A 102 7.91 4.82 -4.15
C ASN A 102 9.30 5.23 -3.68
N TYR A 103 10.32 4.81 -4.42
CA TYR A 103 11.70 5.24 -4.17
C TYR A 103 11.98 6.57 -4.86
N ASP A 104 12.85 7.35 -4.26
CA ASP A 104 13.31 8.62 -4.81
C ASP A 104 14.16 8.37 -6.07
N PRO A 105 13.78 8.92 -7.23
CA PRO A 105 14.55 8.76 -8.47
C PRO A 105 15.99 9.23 -8.35
N ASP A 106 16.26 10.32 -7.61
CA ASP A 106 17.60 10.85 -7.43
C ASP A 106 18.48 9.91 -6.59
N LYS A 107 17.87 9.20 -5.63
CA LYS A 107 18.55 8.22 -4.78
C LYS A 107 18.75 6.85 -5.45
N THR A 108 17.96 6.57 -6.47
CA THR A 108 18.02 5.32 -7.24
C THR A 108 18.61 5.51 -8.65
N GLN A 109 19.08 6.72 -8.96
CA GLN A 109 19.69 7.02 -10.26
C GLN A 109 20.90 6.12 -10.51
N GLY A 110 20.95 5.50 -11.68
CA GLY A 110 22.04 4.60 -12.08
C GLY A 110 21.96 3.18 -11.53
N LEU A 111 21.08 2.91 -10.54
CA LEU A 111 20.89 1.54 -10.06
C LEU A 111 20.22 0.65 -11.12
N THR A 112 20.76 -0.55 -11.24
CA THR A 112 20.18 -1.59 -12.09
C THR A 112 19.07 -2.33 -11.34
N ASN A 113 18.31 -3.14 -12.06
CA ASN A 113 17.31 -4.02 -11.47
C ASN A 113 17.94 -5.01 -10.47
N ASP A 114 19.13 -5.53 -10.81
CA ASP A 114 19.83 -6.50 -9.98
C ASP A 114 20.40 -5.85 -8.70
N ASP A 115 20.82 -4.58 -8.76
CA ASP A 115 21.22 -3.81 -7.59
C ASP A 115 20.06 -3.67 -6.60
N MET A 116 18.86 -3.31 -7.11
CA MET A 116 17.66 -3.19 -6.28
C MET A 116 17.24 -4.52 -5.68
N VAL A 117 17.26 -5.60 -6.48
CA VAL A 117 16.95 -6.95 -6.00
C VAL A 117 17.92 -7.38 -4.92
N SER A 118 19.23 -7.15 -5.12
CA SER A 118 20.27 -7.50 -4.15
C SER A 118 20.11 -6.74 -2.83
N ALA A 119 19.87 -5.43 -2.90
CA ALA A 119 19.69 -4.59 -1.73
C ALA A 119 18.46 -5.01 -0.90
N ILE A 120 17.33 -5.27 -1.56
CA ILE A 120 16.09 -5.69 -0.88
C ILE A 120 16.26 -7.12 -0.34
N SER A 121 16.92 -8.01 -1.08
CA SER A 121 17.18 -9.39 -0.64
C SER A 121 18.07 -9.48 0.58
N ALA A 122 18.93 -8.51 0.82
CA ALA A 122 19.73 -8.45 2.04
C ALA A 122 18.86 -8.34 3.31
N THR A 123 17.68 -7.74 3.19
CA THR A 123 16.74 -7.58 4.32
C THR A 123 15.67 -8.67 4.33
N TYR A 124 15.10 -8.99 3.16
CA TYR A 124 13.91 -9.85 3.05
C TYR A 124 14.20 -11.24 2.46
N GLY A 125 15.47 -11.61 2.32
CA GLY A 125 15.90 -12.93 1.83
C GLY A 125 15.83 -13.07 0.30
N THR A 126 15.84 -14.31 -0.20
CA THR A 126 15.96 -14.57 -1.63
C THR A 126 14.68 -14.26 -2.39
N ALA A 127 14.81 -13.42 -3.42
CA ALA A 127 13.70 -13.11 -4.32
C ALA A 127 13.43 -14.22 -5.34
N SER A 128 12.17 -14.39 -5.70
CA SER A 128 11.75 -15.07 -6.93
C SER A 128 11.58 -14.07 -8.07
N ARG A 129 11.83 -14.52 -9.30
CA ARG A 129 11.56 -13.73 -10.52
C ARG A 129 10.29 -14.26 -11.18
N PRO A 130 9.12 -13.64 -10.95
CA PRO A 130 7.88 -14.11 -11.53
C PRO A 130 7.88 -13.86 -13.05
N VAL A 131 7.52 -14.89 -13.84
CA VAL A 131 7.37 -14.75 -15.29
C VAL A 131 6.10 -13.92 -15.56
N ALA A 132 6.27 -12.80 -16.27
CA ALA A 132 5.22 -11.96 -16.86
C ALA A 132 4.01 -11.64 -15.94
N LYS A 133 4.24 -11.37 -14.66
CA LYS A 133 3.17 -10.95 -13.75
C LYS A 133 3.16 -9.42 -13.62
N THR A 134 1.96 -8.86 -13.70
CA THR A 134 1.69 -7.46 -13.39
C THR A 134 1.07 -7.35 -12.00
N ILE A 135 1.19 -6.17 -11.40
CA ILE A 135 0.50 -5.81 -10.16
C ILE A 135 -0.25 -4.51 -10.38
N SER A 136 -1.53 -4.49 -9.96
CA SER A 136 -2.35 -3.29 -10.00
C SER A 136 -2.54 -2.74 -8.59
N PHE A 137 -2.41 -1.42 -8.44
CA PHE A 137 -2.53 -0.72 -7.17
C PHE A 137 -3.03 0.71 -7.40
N SER A 138 -3.55 1.35 -6.36
CA SER A 138 -3.91 2.76 -6.41
C SER A 138 -2.68 3.62 -6.17
N SER A 139 -2.55 4.70 -6.92
CA SER A 139 -1.57 5.76 -6.65
C SER A 139 -2.11 6.75 -5.61
N ALA A 140 -1.22 7.57 -5.03
CA ALA A 140 -1.60 8.63 -4.09
C ALA A 140 -2.60 9.63 -4.71
N GLN A 141 -2.61 9.77 -6.04
CA GLN A 141 -3.55 10.62 -6.79
C GLN A 141 -4.90 9.92 -7.04
N GLY A 142 -5.07 8.66 -6.62
CA GLY A 142 -6.31 7.89 -6.78
C GLY A 142 -6.49 7.21 -8.13
N TYR A 143 -5.46 7.21 -8.98
CA TYR A 143 -5.48 6.47 -10.25
C TYR A 143 -5.04 5.02 -10.04
N SER A 144 -5.64 4.10 -10.80
CA SER A 144 -5.17 2.72 -10.85
C SER A 144 -3.94 2.61 -11.75
N GLU A 145 -2.83 2.15 -11.18
CA GLU A 145 -1.60 1.86 -11.91
C GLU A 145 -1.43 0.35 -12.05
N THR A 146 -0.85 -0.08 -13.17
CA THR A 146 -0.50 -1.49 -13.42
C THR A 146 0.93 -1.56 -13.91
N GLU A 147 1.78 -2.21 -13.12
CA GLU A 147 3.21 -2.28 -13.38
C GLU A 147 3.71 -3.73 -13.46
N LYS A 148 4.79 -3.95 -14.21
CA LYS A 148 5.42 -5.25 -14.34
C LYS A 148 6.26 -5.56 -13.11
N VAL A 149 5.97 -6.69 -12.46
CA VAL A 149 6.75 -7.19 -11.32
C VAL A 149 8.09 -7.75 -11.80
N MET A 150 9.17 -7.23 -11.25
CA MET A 150 10.54 -7.60 -11.57
C MET A 150 11.08 -8.68 -10.63
N ALA A 151 10.77 -8.57 -9.35
CA ALA A 151 11.15 -9.51 -8.33
C ALA A 151 10.08 -9.58 -7.24
N ARG A 152 9.98 -10.73 -6.59
CA ARG A 152 8.99 -10.99 -5.55
C ARG A 152 9.62 -11.72 -4.38
N TRP A 153 9.28 -11.26 -3.18
CA TRP A 153 9.50 -11.95 -1.90
C TRP A 153 8.14 -12.30 -1.35
N GLU A 154 7.88 -13.56 -1.09
CA GLU A 154 6.58 -13.96 -0.60
C GLU A 154 6.65 -15.21 0.29
N ASP A 155 5.72 -15.28 1.23
CA ASP A 155 5.41 -16.45 2.02
C ASP A 155 3.93 -16.82 1.89
N SER A 156 3.38 -17.63 2.78
CA SER A 156 1.96 -18.00 2.78
C SER A 156 1.02 -16.82 3.08
N GLN A 157 1.49 -15.77 3.76
CA GLN A 157 0.66 -14.67 4.29
C GLN A 157 0.92 -13.33 3.59
N TYR A 158 2.14 -13.06 3.15
CA TYR A 158 2.57 -11.76 2.66
C TYR A 158 3.22 -11.83 1.30
N SER A 159 3.21 -10.72 0.58
CA SER A 159 3.86 -10.60 -0.73
C SER A 159 4.45 -9.21 -0.91
N PHE A 160 5.73 -9.14 -1.27
CA PHE A 160 6.49 -7.95 -1.60
C PHE A 160 6.86 -8.01 -3.08
N ASN A 161 6.52 -6.98 -3.85
CA ASN A 161 6.63 -7.00 -5.30
C ASN A 161 7.37 -5.75 -5.76
N LEU A 162 8.62 -5.90 -6.18
CA LEU A 162 9.41 -4.82 -6.77
C LEU A 162 8.97 -4.59 -8.21
N PHE A 163 8.73 -3.34 -8.57
CA PHE A 163 8.44 -2.92 -9.92
C PHE A 163 9.32 -1.75 -10.36
N ARG A 164 9.41 -1.53 -11.66
CA ARG A 164 9.96 -0.31 -12.26
C ARG A 164 8.86 0.31 -13.09
N SER A 165 8.54 1.58 -12.82
CA SER A 165 7.45 2.24 -13.52
C SER A 165 7.73 2.33 -15.03
N SER A 166 6.68 2.05 -15.81
CA SER A 166 6.71 2.11 -17.27
C SER A 166 6.73 3.56 -17.79
N TYR A 167 6.25 4.50 -16.98
CA TYR A 167 6.10 5.93 -17.37
C TYR A 167 7.23 6.83 -16.88
N GLN A 168 7.94 6.43 -15.84
CA GLN A 168 9.04 7.19 -15.25
C GLN A 168 10.14 6.23 -14.83
N PRO A 169 11.43 6.61 -14.91
CA PRO A 169 12.54 5.77 -14.48
C PRO A 169 12.63 5.70 -12.95
N LYS A 170 11.56 5.26 -12.28
CA LYS A 170 11.49 5.10 -10.83
C LYS A 170 11.24 3.65 -10.45
N PHE A 171 11.84 3.23 -9.36
CA PHE A 171 11.52 1.98 -8.70
C PHE A 171 10.42 2.18 -7.68
N GLY A 172 9.64 1.15 -7.47
CA GLY A 172 8.66 1.08 -6.42
C GLY A 172 8.43 -0.34 -5.94
N MET A 173 7.76 -0.48 -4.83
CA MET A 173 7.41 -1.77 -4.27
C MET A 173 5.98 -1.77 -3.76
N VAL A 174 5.21 -2.82 -4.08
CA VAL A 174 3.89 -3.06 -3.49
C VAL A 174 4.02 -4.22 -2.53
N VAL A 175 3.71 -3.96 -1.27
CA VAL A 175 3.76 -4.95 -0.20
C VAL A 175 2.38 -5.10 0.42
N PHE A 176 1.93 -6.34 0.69
CA PHE A 176 0.58 -6.55 1.19
C PHE A 176 0.39 -7.87 1.93
N SER A 177 -0.60 -7.88 2.81
CA SER A 177 -1.18 -9.10 3.40
C SER A 177 -2.10 -9.75 2.38
N LYS A 178 -1.78 -10.97 1.94
CA LYS A 178 -2.55 -11.70 0.90
C LYS A 178 -4.02 -11.86 1.28
N ARG A 179 -4.30 -12.16 2.56
CA ARG A 179 -5.66 -12.34 3.06
C ARG A 179 -6.47 -11.04 3.02
N LEU A 180 -5.93 -9.97 3.61
CA LEU A 180 -6.64 -8.69 3.68
C LEU A 180 -6.75 -8.02 2.31
N ASP A 181 -5.73 -8.15 1.46
CA ASP A 181 -5.75 -7.65 0.09
C ASP A 181 -6.84 -8.32 -0.75
N ALA A 182 -7.03 -9.64 -0.59
CA ALA A 182 -8.11 -10.36 -1.27
C ALA A 182 -9.48 -9.87 -0.82
N LEU A 183 -9.68 -9.66 0.49
CA LEU A 183 -10.94 -9.12 1.04
C LEU A 183 -11.20 -7.69 0.56
N ALA A 184 -10.16 -6.83 0.56
CA ALA A 184 -10.27 -5.46 0.08
C ALA A 184 -10.65 -5.40 -1.41
N ARG A 185 -10.05 -6.24 -2.26
CA ARG A 185 -10.41 -6.34 -3.69
C ARG A 185 -11.86 -6.75 -3.89
N LEU A 186 -12.34 -7.73 -3.15
CA LEU A 186 -13.75 -8.15 -3.21
C LEU A 186 -14.69 -7.02 -2.77
N ALA A 187 -14.34 -6.30 -1.70
CA ALA A 187 -15.12 -5.16 -1.23
C ALA A 187 -15.16 -4.01 -2.25
N VAL A 188 -14.03 -3.72 -2.93
CA VAL A 188 -13.98 -2.70 -4.00
C VAL A 188 -14.89 -3.07 -5.16
N VAL A 189 -14.84 -4.32 -5.64
CA VAL A 189 -15.72 -4.80 -6.73
C VAL A 189 -17.18 -4.66 -6.33
N GLU A 190 -17.54 -5.04 -5.10
CA GLU A 190 -18.92 -4.92 -4.60
C GLU A 190 -19.33 -3.45 -4.42
N ALA A 191 -18.41 -2.56 -3.99
CA ALA A 191 -18.67 -1.13 -3.90
C ALA A 191 -19.03 -0.53 -5.27
N ILE A 192 -18.22 -0.82 -6.28
CA ILE A 192 -18.46 -0.35 -7.66
C ILE A 192 -19.83 -0.86 -8.16
N ARG A 193 -20.11 -2.14 -7.97
CA ARG A 193 -21.40 -2.73 -8.39
C ARG A 193 -22.60 -2.04 -7.71
N ARG A 194 -22.50 -1.72 -6.43
CA ARG A 194 -23.56 -0.98 -5.70
C ARG A 194 -23.69 0.45 -6.21
N ASP A 195 -22.59 1.12 -6.42
CA ASP A 195 -22.59 2.48 -6.95
C ASP A 195 -23.25 2.57 -8.32
N GLU A 196 -22.98 1.61 -9.22
CA GLU A 196 -23.64 1.50 -10.53
C GLU A 196 -25.13 1.23 -10.40
N GLN A 197 -25.56 0.37 -9.47
CA GLN A 197 -26.98 0.08 -9.24
C GLN A 197 -27.75 1.24 -8.64
N GLU A 198 -27.13 2.04 -7.78
CA GLU A 198 -27.74 3.18 -7.12
C GLU A 198 -27.65 4.49 -7.92
N ALA A 199 -26.74 4.55 -8.91
CA ALA A 199 -26.52 5.75 -9.71
C ALA A 199 -27.81 6.33 -10.33
N PRO A 200 -28.72 5.54 -10.93
CA PRO A 200 -29.97 6.08 -11.49
C PRO A 200 -30.87 6.72 -10.44
N GLN A 201 -30.97 6.11 -9.25
CA GLN A 201 -31.79 6.64 -8.16
C GLN A 201 -31.21 7.94 -7.60
N ARG A 202 -29.89 7.97 -7.37
CA ARG A 202 -29.19 9.18 -6.92
C ARG A 202 -29.34 10.33 -7.91
N GLU A 203 -29.33 10.03 -9.20
CA GLU A 203 -29.51 11.05 -10.25
C GLU A 203 -30.93 11.63 -10.21
N VAL A 204 -31.96 10.80 -10.07
CA VAL A 204 -33.36 11.26 -9.92
C VAL A 204 -33.54 12.11 -8.65
N GLU A 205 -32.94 11.70 -7.54
CA GLU A 205 -32.99 12.48 -6.30
C GLU A 205 -32.27 13.83 -6.42
N ARG A 206 -31.11 13.84 -7.10
CA ARG A 206 -30.36 15.08 -7.39
C ARG A 206 -31.18 16.04 -8.21
N GLN A 207 -31.76 15.58 -9.31
CA GLN A 207 -32.62 16.40 -10.18
C GLN A 207 -33.82 16.97 -9.44
N LYS A 208 -34.50 16.11 -8.65
CA LYS A 208 -35.63 16.53 -7.82
C LYS A 208 -35.26 17.64 -6.83
N LYS A 209 -34.07 17.52 -6.21
CA LYS A 209 -33.57 18.54 -5.28
C LYS A 209 -33.23 19.85 -6.01
N GLU A 210 -32.56 19.78 -7.17
CA GLU A 210 -32.24 20.93 -8.00
C GLU A 210 -33.52 21.66 -8.48
N ASP A 211 -34.54 20.90 -8.90
CA ASP A 211 -35.86 21.48 -9.29
C ASP A 211 -36.52 22.18 -8.10
N GLN A 212 -36.51 21.57 -6.92
CA GLN A 212 -37.08 22.19 -5.71
C GLN A 212 -36.35 23.50 -5.34
N GLU A 213 -35.01 23.48 -5.37
CA GLU A 213 -34.18 24.67 -5.09
C GLU A 213 -34.43 25.79 -6.12
N THR A 214 -34.57 25.42 -7.40
CA THR A 214 -34.88 26.35 -8.49
C THR A 214 -36.26 26.98 -8.29
N HIS A 215 -37.32 26.16 -8.05
CA HIS A 215 -38.66 26.64 -7.78
C HIS A 215 -38.72 27.54 -6.54
N ALA A 216 -38.03 27.19 -5.47
CA ALA A 216 -37.97 28.02 -4.25
C ALA A 216 -37.30 29.37 -4.53
N THR A 217 -36.26 29.39 -5.34
CA THR A 217 -35.55 30.61 -5.74
C THR A 217 -36.40 31.50 -6.63
N GLU A 218 -37.07 30.91 -7.63
CA GLU A 218 -38.01 31.62 -8.54
C GLU A 218 -39.19 32.22 -7.76
N GLU A 219 -39.79 31.46 -6.84
CA GLU A 219 -40.89 31.95 -6.03
C GLU A 219 -40.45 33.10 -5.11
N LYS A 220 -39.28 33.01 -4.50
CA LYS A 220 -38.71 34.09 -3.69
C LYS A 220 -38.47 35.33 -4.54
N ALA A 221 -37.92 35.20 -5.74
CA ALA A 221 -37.74 36.31 -6.69
C ALA A 221 -39.07 36.88 -7.13
N ARG A 222 -40.07 36.05 -7.44
CA ARG A 222 -41.44 36.48 -7.82
C ARG A 222 -42.09 37.32 -6.72
N LEU A 223 -42.01 36.85 -5.45
CA LEU A 223 -42.58 37.58 -4.32
C LEU A 223 -41.89 38.94 -4.11
N ALA A 224 -40.56 39.01 -4.20
CA ALA A 224 -39.80 40.25 -4.08
C ALA A 224 -40.13 41.24 -5.21
N ASN A 225 -40.18 40.76 -6.46
CA ASN A 225 -40.47 41.59 -7.64
C ASN A 225 -41.91 42.04 -7.66
N LYS A 226 -42.88 41.18 -7.27
CA LYS A 226 -44.28 41.52 -7.18
C LYS A 226 -44.54 42.68 -6.22
N ALA A 227 -43.84 42.76 -5.11
CA ALA A 227 -43.95 43.83 -4.11
C ALA A 227 -43.38 45.16 -4.65
N ASN A 228 -42.42 45.14 -5.56
CA ASN A 228 -41.69 46.29 -6.07
C ASN A 228 -42.11 46.71 -7.48
N PHE A 229 -43.02 45.95 -8.11
CA PHE A 229 -43.50 46.28 -9.47
C PHE A 229 -44.61 47.32 -9.41
N HIS A 230 -44.30 48.51 -9.92
CA HIS A 230 -45.22 49.59 -10.13
C HIS A 230 -45.21 49.95 -11.64
N PRO A 231 -46.33 49.80 -12.35
CA PRO A 231 -46.44 50.10 -13.77
C PRO A 231 -46.39 51.62 -14.07
#